data_fd1c2e16881b3d623949808c9f57a021
#
_entry.id   fd1c2e16881b3d623949808c9f57a021
#
_cell.length_a   1.000
_cell.length_b   1.000
_cell.length_c   1.000
_cell.angle_alpha   90.00
_cell.angle_beta   90.00
_cell.angle_gamma   90.00
#
_symmetry.space_group_name_H-M   'P 1'
#
loop_
_entity.id
_entity.type
_entity.pdbx_description
1 polymer ?
#
loop_
_entity_poly.entity_id
_entity_poly.type
_entity_poly.pdbx_seq_one_letter_code
_entity_poly.pdbx_strand_id
1 'polypeptide(L)'
;DVPPIPEHDWKYTPYGNPTEDLPNDAPSPLGKEVLLSHYYDANLMHDVLSGKSVTGVIHFFNKTPMQWFSKKQATSETATYGSEFLACRTCFEQTIDIRNYLRYLGVPIHNISYGWGDNESMINSATLPESKLHKRHNILSYHFVRNIIAAKYINLQHLKSEFNMADIVSKHWSYQSVYENILRPLFHFEGDTGLLADDDIENYFNCRPFTLEDLQSMGSIKTNL
;
A
#
# COMPACT_ATOMS: atom_id res chain seq x y z
N ASP A 1 12.43 9.37 3.09
CA ASP A 1 12.26 10.26 1.94
C ASP A 1 11.11 9.75 1.07
N VAL A 2 10.25 10.68 0.64
CA VAL A 2 9.14 10.39 -0.26
C VAL A 2 9.72 10.14 -1.66
N PRO A 3 9.40 9.02 -2.32
CA PRO A 3 9.96 8.73 -3.64
C PRO A 3 9.56 9.80 -4.66
N PRO A 4 10.43 10.13 -5.61
CA PRO A 4 10.10 11.08 -6.67
C PRO A 4 8.94 10.53 -7.52
N ILE A 5 8.08 11.44 -7.97
CA ILE A 5 6.98 11.11 -8.87
C ILE A 5 7.55 11.01 -10.28
N PRO A 6 7.42 9.86 -10.95
CA PRO A 6 7.85 9.76 -12.34
C PRO A 6 7.04 10.72 -13.22
N GLU A 7 7.73 11.54 -14.02
CA GLU A 7 7.10 12.41 -15.01
C GLU A 7 6.76 11.61 -16.28
N HIS A 8 5.67 10.87 -16.26
CA HIS A 8 5.15 10.20 -17.43
C HIS A 8 4.11 11.09 -18.15
N ASP A 9 4.25 11.21 -19.45
CA ASP A 9 3.27 11.92 -20.29
C ASP A 9 2.18 10.93 -20.75
N TRP A 10 0.98 11.12 -20.21
CA TRP A 10 -0.21 10.32 -20.55
C TRP A 10 -1.03 10.90 -21.70
N LYS A 11 -0.63 12.07 -22.23
CA LYS A 11 -1.40 12.82 -23.23
C LYS A 11 -1.80 12.01 -24.46
N TYR A 12 -0.93 11.12 -24.91
CA TYR A 12 -1.16 10.29 -26.10
C TYR A 12 -1.73 8.92 -25.78
N THR A 13 -2.20 8.70 -24.59
CA THR A 13 -2.88 7.49 -24.16
C THR A 13 -4.40 7.71 -24.14
N PRO A 14 -5.22 6.63 -24.03
CA PRO A 14 -6.67 6.78 -23.86
C PRO A 14 -7.09 7.57 -22.61
N TYR A 15 -6.19 7.76 -21.66
CA TYR A 15 -6.48 8.45 -20.39
C TYR A 15 -6.27 9.97 -20.49
N GLY A 16 -5.39 10.43 -21.38
CA GLY A 16 -4.96 11.83 -21.40
C GLY A 16 -4.20 12.21 -20.12
N ASN A 17 -4.27 13.49 -19.76
CA ASN A 17 -3.76 14.00 -18.48
C ASN A 17 -4.94 14.46 -17.61
N PRO A 18 -5.72 13.55 -17.03
CA PRO A 18 -6.86 13.90 -16.17
C PRO A 18 -6.34 14.49 -14.86
N THR A 19 -7.19 15.24 -14.20
CA THR A 19 -6.96 15.75 -12.85
C THR A 19 -7.94 15.11 -11.89
N GLU A 20 -7.59 15.11 -10.63
CA GLU A 20 -8.47 14.66 -9.57
C GLU A 20 -9.69 15.59 -9.46
N ASP A 21 -10.89 15.02 -9.46
CA ASP A 21 -12.12 15.76 -9.17
C ASP A 21 -12.21 16.05 -7.67
N LEU A 22 -12.17 17.33 -7.34
CA LEU A 22 -12.32 17.76 -5.94
C LEU A 22 -13.80 17.95 -5.63
N PRO A 23 -14.29 17.49 -4.46
CA PRO A 23 -15.66 17.75 -4.05
C PRO A 23 -15.92 19.26 -3.93
N ASN A 24 -16.95 19.74 -4.62
CA ASN A 24 -17.28 21.19 -4.67
C ASN A 24 -17.62 21.77 -3.29
N ASP A 25 -18.11 20.92 -2.39
CA ASP A 25 -18.61 21.33 -1.06
C ASP A 25 -17.62 21.01 0.07
N ALA A 26 -16.39 20.61 -0.27
CA ALA A 26 -15.38 20.31 0.73
C ALA A 26 -15.03 21.58 1.52
N PRO A 27 -14.98 21.51 2.85
CA PRO A 27 -14.55 22.64 3.69
C PRO A 27 -13.10 22.99 3.41
N SER A 28 -12.74 24.25 3.68
CA SER A 28 -11.32 24.67 3.63
C SER A 28 -10.49 23.85 4.60
N PRO A 29 -9.39 23.21 4.15
CA PRO A 29 -8.59 22.35 5.00
C PRO A 29 -7.89 23.13 6.12
N LEU A 30 -7.90 22.55 7.33
CA LEU A 30 -7.27 23.10 8.53
C LEU A 30 -6.37 22.05 9.20
N GLY A 31 -5.22 22.48 9.70
CA GLY A 31 -4.30 21.63 10.46
C GLY A 31 -3.03 21.27 9.67
N LYS A 32 -2.39 20.18 10.09
CA LYS A 32 -1.17 19.67 9.44
C LYS A 32 -1.54 18.74 8.29
N GLU A 33 -0.78 18.82 7.22
CA GLU A 33 -0.94 17.94 6.07
C GLU A 33 -0.70 16.47 6.44
N VAL A 34 -1.54 15.59 5.89
CA VAL A 34 -1.48 14.15 6.09
C VAL A 34 -1.00 13.50 4.80
N LEU A 35 0.06 12.70 4.88
CA LEU A 35 0.53 11.84 3.82
C LEU A 35 -0.19 10.49 3.89
N LEU A 36 -0.75 10.06 2.77
CA LEU A 36 -1.42 8.77 2.65
C LEU A 36 -0.50 7.76 1.95
N SER A 37 -0.30 6.62 2.60
CA SER A 37 0.45 5.49 2.04
C SER A 37 -0.37 4.22 2.13
N HIS A 38 -0.34 3.41 1.07
CA HIS A 38 -1.19 2.24 0.92
C HIS A 38 -0.37 1.06 0.43
N TYR A 39 -0.44 -0.05 1.14
CA TYR A 39 0.21 -1.30 0.78
C TYR A 39 -0.85 -2.30 0.33
N TYR A 40 -0.58 -3.03 -0.74
CA TYR A 40 -1.45 -4.10 -1.22
C TYR A 40 -0.65 -5.33 -1.60
N ASP A 41 -1.30 -6.47 -1.52
CA ASP A 41 -0.76 -7.78 -1.90
C ASP A 41 -1.88 -8.73 -2.31
N ALA A 42 -1.56 -9.71 -3.13
CA ALA A 42 -2.45 -10.79 -3.50
C ALA A 42 -1.80 -12.15 -3.31
N ASN A 43 -2.28 -12.93 -2.36
CA ASN A 43 -1.87 -14.31 -2.21
C ASN A 43 -2.60 -15.20 -3.24
N LEU A 44 -1.90 -15.54 -4.33
CA LEU A 44 -2.45 -16.34 -5.43
C LEU A 44 -2.85 -17.74 -4.94
N MET A 45 -4.06 -18.18 -5.32
CA MET A 45 -4.56 -19.53 -5.00
C MET A 45 -4.50 -19.89 -3.52
N HIS A 46 -4.67 -18.91 -2.63
CA HIS A 46 -4.67 -19.12 -1.18
C HIS A 46 -5.71 -20.19 -0.77
N ASP A 47 -6.88 -20.16 -1.37
CA ASP A 47 -7.87 -21.21 -1.23
C ASP A 47 -7.67 -22.27 -2.31
N VAL A 48 -6.99 -23.35 -1.94
CA VAL A 48 -6.64 -24.45 -2.85
C VAL A 48 -7.87 -25.12 -3.46
N LEU A 49 -9.01 -25.14 -2.76
CA LEU A 49 -10.23 -25.79 -3.24
C LEU A 49 -10.92 -24.98 -4.35
N SER A 50 -11.00 -23.66 -4.19
CA SER A 50 -11.67 -22.80 -5.17
C SER A 50 -10.70 -22.13 -6.14
N GLY A 51 -9.39 -22.23 -5.94
CA GLY A 51 -8.36 -21.54 -6.70
C GLY A 51 -8.39 -20.01 -6.54
N LYS A 52 -9.06 -19.49 -5.51
CA LYS A 52 -9.21 -18.07 -5.29
C LYS A 52 -8.06 -17.49 -4.49
N SER A 53 -7.65 -16.30 -4.90
CA SER A 53 -6.64 -15.50 -4.21
C SER A 53 -7.25 -14.72 -3.05
N VAL A 54 -6.42 -14.27 -2.12
CA VAL A 54 -6.79 -13.32 -1.07
C VAL A 54 -6.12 -11.99 -1.37
N THR A 55 -6.90 -10.92 -1.33
CA THR A 55 -6.42 -9.54 -1.36
C THR A 55 -6.17 -9.06 0.05
N GLY A 56 -4.97 -8.54 0.30
CA GLY A 56 -4.61 -7.81 1.50
C GLY A 56 -4.33 -6.35 1.17
N VAL A 57 -4.82 -5.43 2.01
CA VAL A 57 -4.55 -3.99 1.90
C VAL A 57 -4.37 -3.40 3.29
N ILE A 58 -3.42 -2.49 3.44
CA ILE A 58 -3.24 -1.68 4.64
C ILE A 58 -3.06 -0.22 4.24
N HIS A 59 -3.81 0.67 4.88
CA HIS A 59 -3.76 2.11 4.69
C HIS A 59 -3.11 2.79 5.88
N PHE A 60 -2.18 3.70 5.59
CA PHE A 60 -1.48 4.50 6.57
C PHE A 60 -1.82 5.98 6.41
N PHE A 61 -1.99 6.66 7.53
CA PHE A 61 -2.00 8.12 7.63
C PHE A 61 -0.67 8.53 8.28
N ASN A 62 0.20 9.15 7.49
CA ASN A 62 1.60 9.32 7.85
C ASN A 62 2.26 7.96 8.14
N LYS A 63 2.67 7.72 9.40
CA LYS A 63 3.30 6.46 9.85
C LYS A 63 2.32 5.54 10.62
N THR A 64 1.03 5.91 10.74
CA THR A 64 0.05 5.18 11.54
C THR A 64 -0.84 4.31 10.66
N PRO A 65 -0.91 2.99 10.88
CA PRO A 65 -1.88 2.14 10.20
C PRO A 65 -3.29 2.47 10.70
N MET A 66 -4.18 2.83 9.78
CA MET A 66 -5.53 3.29 10.12
C MET A 66 -6.63 2.34 9.68
N GLN A 67 -6.40 1.64 8.58
CA GLN A 67 -7.38 0.72 8.03
C GLN A 67 -6.67 -0.47 7.39
N TRP A 68 -7.23 -1.65 7.56
CA TRP A 68 -6.78 -2.86 6.88
C TRP A 68 -7.94 -3.63 6.28
N PHE A 69 -7.65 -4.43 5.28
CA PHE A 69 -8.62 -5.19 4.53
C PHE A 69 -8.01 -6.53 4.13
N SER A 70 -8.78 -7.61 4.35
CA SER A 70 -8.42 -8.94 3.91
C SER A 70 -9.68 -9.64 3.38
N LYS A 71 -9.67 -10.00 2.10
CA LYS A 71 -10.83 -10.65 1.49
C LYS A 71 -10.44 -11.57 0.34
N LYS A 72 -11.08 -12.72 0.29
CA LYS A 72 -11.01 -13.63 -0.85
C LYS A 72 -11.56 -12.95 -2.10
N GLN A 73 -10.81 -13.02 -3.20
CA GLN A 73 -11.22 -12.48 -4.48
C GLN A 73 -12.44 -13.24 -5.03
N ALA A 74 -13.31 -12.53 -5.75
CA ALA A 74 -14.51 -13.14 -6.33
C ALA A 74 -14.17 -14.07 -7.50
N THR A 75 -13.13 -13.72 -8.26
CA THR A 75 -12.64 -14.46 -9.44
C THR A 75 -11.40 -15.27 -9.09
N SER A 76 -11.16 -16.33 -9.85
CA SER A 76 -9.91 -17.10 -9.79
C SER A 76 -8.99 -16.64 -10.92
N GLU A 77 -7.77 -16.28 -10.56
CA GLU A 77 -6.74 -15.84 -11.49
C GLU A 77 -5.73 -16.96 -11.75
N THR A 78 -5.24 -17.05 -12.98
CA THR A 78 -4.28 -18.08 -13.37
C THR A 78 -2.82 -17.70 -13.14
N ALA A 79 -2.56 -16.45 -12.75
CA ALA A 79 -1.23 -15.94 -12.48
C ALA A 79 -1.27 -14.77 -11.49
N THR A 80 -0.18 -14.57 -10.78
CA THR A 80 0.01 -13.50 -9.79
C THR A 80 -0.28 -12.11 -10.37
N TYR A 81 0.12 -11.84 -11.59
CA TYR A 81 -0.14 -10.59 -12.31
C TYR A 81 -1.62 -10.15 -12.25
N GLY A 82 -2.55 -11.07 -12.50
CA GLY A 82 -3.99 -10.75 -12.51
C GLY A 82 -4.55 -10.51 -11.10
N SER A 83 -4.17 -11.37 -10.16
CA SER A 83 -4.58 -11.20 -8.75
C SER A 83 -4.01 -9.92 -8.13
N GLU A 84 -2.78 -9.54 -8.49
CA GLU A 84 -2.17 -8.28 -8.06
C GLU A 84 -2.89 -7.05 -8.64
N PHE A 85 -3.28 -7.08 -9.92
CA PHE A 85 -4.10 -6.00 -10.49
C PHE A 85 -5.43 -5.83 -9.76
N LEU A 86 -6.06 -6.94 -9.36
CA LEU A 86 -7.32 -6.88 -8.63
C LEU A 86 -7.12 -6.36 -7.20
N ALA A 87 -6.01 -6.74 -6.55
CA ALA A 87 -5.65 -6.21 -5.23
C ALA A 87 -5.33 -4.70 -5.30
N CYS A 88 -4.53 -4.30 -6.27
CA CYS A 88 -4.20 -2.89 -6.54
C CYS A 88 -5.45 -2.06 -6.81
N ARG A 89 -6.37 -2.56 -7.66
CA ARG A 89 -7.65 -1.90 -7.91
C ARG A 89 -8.45 -1.71 -6.62
N THR A 90 -8.59 -2.76 -5.81
CA THR A 90 -9.31 -2.69 -4.53
C THR A 90 -8.69 -1.66 -3.59
N CYS A 91 -7.36 -1.64 -3.50
CA CYS A 91 -6.61 -0.64 -2.75
C CYS A 91 -6.90 0.78 -3.24
N PHE A 92 -6.90 1.01 -4.55
CA PHE A 92 -7.12 2.32 -5.13
C PHE A 92 -8.56 2.82 -4.98
N GLU A 93 -9.56 1.93 -5.10
CA GLU A 93 -10.96 2.25 -4.81
C GLU A 93 -11.09 2.75 -3.35
N GLN A 94 -10.52 2.04 -2.39
CA GLN A 94 -10.52 2.44 -0.97
C GLN A 94 -9.73 3.73 -0.73
N THR A 95 -8.63 3.93 -1.44
CA THR A 95 -7.85 5.18 -1.34
C THR A 95 -8.65 6.40 -1.77
N ILE A 96 -9.40 6.29 -2.86
CA ILE A 96 -10.27 7.38 -3.34
C ILE A 96 -11.31 7.71 -2.27
N ASP A 97 -11.95 6.71 -1.68
CA ASP A 97 -12.91 6.90 -0.61
C ASP A 97 -12.28 7.60 0.61
N ILE A 98 -11.10 7.14 1.05
CA ILE A 98 -10.36 7.76 2.16
C ILE A 98 -10.02 9.22 1.85
N ARG A 99 -9.53 9.53 0.64
CA ARG A 99 -9.22 10.90 0.22
C ARG A 99 -10.46 11.78 0.29
N ASN A 100 -11.60 11.31 -0.22
CA ASN A 100 -12.87 12.04 -0.20
C ASN A 100 -13.34 12.27 1.25
N TYR A 101 -13.32 11.26 2.11
CA TYR A 101 -13.71 11.42 3.53
C TYR A 101 -12.83 12.46 4.24
N LEU A 102 -11.51 12.40 4.07
CA LEU A 102 -10.61 13.37 4.69
C LEU A 102 -10.86 14.80 4.21
N ARG A 103 -11.15 14.98 2.91
CA ARG A 103 -11.51 16.29 2.36
C ARG A 103 -12.81 16.82 2.94
N TYR A 104 -13.84 15.98 3.05
CA TYR A 104 -15.11 16.39 3.70
C TYR A 104 -14.95 16.69 5.18
N LEU A 105 -13.95 16.11 5.85
CA LEU A 105 -13.59 16.43 7.23
C LEU A 105 -12.70 17.68 7.34
N GLY A 106 -12.31 18.29 6.21
CA GLY A 106 -11.42 19.45 6.20
C GLY A 106 -9.98 19.13 6.59
N VAL A 107 -9.55 17.87 6.43
CA VAL A 107 -8.16 17.46 6.68
C VAL A 107 -7.31 17.78 5.46
N PRO A 108 -6.21 18.55 5.58
CA PRO A 108 -5.28 18.76 4.49
C PRO A 108 -4.55 17.46 4.18
N ILE A 109 -4.69 16.98 2.95
CA ILE A 109 -4.01 15.79 2.47
C ILE A 109 -2.96 16.15 1.43
N HIS A 110 -1.83 15.45 1.44
CA HIS A 110 -0.83 15.57 0.40
C HIS A 110 -1.45 15.33 -0.98
N ASN A 111 -1.04 16.11 -1.98
CA ASN A 111 -1.66 16.06 -3.31
C ASN A 111 -1.69 14.65 -3.91
N ILE A 112 -0.62 13.88 -3.71
CA ILE A 112 -0.49 12.53 -4.24
C ILE A 112 -0.34 11.55 -3.08
N SER A 113 -1.13 10.47 -3.09
CA SER A 113 -0.94 9.33 -2.19
C SER A 113 0.09 8.36 -2.76
N TYR A 114 0.66 7.49 -1.93
CA TYR A 114 1.65 6.49 -2.33
C TYR A 114 1.06 5.09 -2.23
N GLY A 115 1.14 4.34 -3.33
CA GLY A 115 0.79 2.93 -3.41
C GLY A 115 2.04 2.07 -3.47
N TRP A 116 2.08 0.96 -2.73
CA TRP A 116 3.22 0.06 -2.62
C TRP A 116 2.79 -1.37 -2.92
N GLY A 117 3.47 -2.00 -3.87
CA GLY A 117 3.28 -3.41 -4.21
C GLY A 117 4.61 -4.08 -4.55
N ASP A 118 4.63 -5.40 -4.55
CA ASP A 118 5.86 -6.18 -4.79
C ASP A 118 5.94 -6.85 -6.17
N ASN A 119 4.90 -6.73 -6.99
CA ASN A 119 4.90 -7.28 -8.34
C ASN A 119 5.36 -6.24 -9.37
N GLU A 120 6.66 -6.22 -9.65
CA GLU A 120 7.28 -5.28 -10.58
C GLU A 120 6.66 -5.32 -11.99
N SER A 121 6.33 -6.51 -12.50
CA SER A 121 5.70 -6.66 -13.83
C SER A 121 4.33 -5.97 -13.89
N MET A 122 3.53 -6.11 -12.83
CA MET A 122 2.24 -5.44 -12.72
C MET A 122 2.41 -3.92 -12.61
N ILE A 123 3.33 -3.46 -11.78
CA ILE A 123 3.61 -2.04 -11.56
C ILE A 123 4.07 -1.38 -12.86
N ASN A 124 5.05 -1.96 -13.56
CA ASN A 124 5.51 -1.46 -14.85
C ASN A 124 4.36 -1.41 -15.87
N SER A 125 3.50 -2.42 -15.88
CA SER A 125 2.31 -2.44 -16.76
C SER A 125 1.29 -1.35 -16.40
N ALA A 126 1.18 -0.98 -15.13
CA ALA A 126 0.27 0.06 -14.66
C ALA A 126 0.83 1.48 -14.84
N THR A 127 2.14 1.68 -14.67
CA THR A 127 2.76 3.02 -14.62
C THR A 127 3.30 3.51 -15.95
N LEU A 128 3.75 2.61 -16.84
CA LEU A 128 4.31 3.00 -18.13
C LEU A 128 3.20 3.32 -19.15
N PRO A 129 3.14 4.53 -19.73
CA PRO A 129 2.10 4.93 -20.68
C PRO A 129 1.97 4.02 -21.91
N GLU A 130 3.09 3.53 -22.44
CA GLU A 130 3.15 2.66 -23.63
C GLU A 130 2.84 1.19 -23.35
N SER A 131 2.67 0.82 -22.08
CA SER A 131 2.35 -0.56 -21.70
C SER A 131 1.04 -1.04 -22.30
N LYS A 132 1.01 -2.32 -22.70
CA LYS A 132 -0.16 -2.97 -23.28
C LYS A 132 -0.77 -3.94 -22.30
N LEU A 133 -2.09 -4.11 -22.41
CA LEU A 133 -2.82 -5.11 -21.64
C LEU A 133 -2.39 -6.54 -22.05
N HIS A 134 -1.87 -7.31 -21.10
CA HIS A 134 -1.44 -8.69 -21.35
C HIS A 134 -2.58 -9.70 -21.28
N LYS A 135 -3.61 -9.46 -20.45
CA LYS A 135 -4.72 -10.38 -20.22
C LYS A 135 -6.07 -9.68 -20.36
N ARG A 136 -6.88 -10.09 -21.33
CA ARG A 136 -8.16 -9.43 -21.64
C ARG A 136 -9.17 -9.42 -20.49
N HIS A 137 -9.19 -10.44 -19.64
CA HIS A 137 -10.13 -10.51 -18.53
C HIS A 137 -9.84 -9.47 -17.42
N ASN A 138 -8.62 -8.94 -17.37
CA ASN A 138 -8.24 -7.88 -16.41
C ASN A 138 -8.45 -6.46 -16.94
N ILE A 139 -9.12 -6.30 -18.08
CA ILE A 139 -9.27 -5.01 -18.77
C ILE A 139 -9.82 -3.91 -17.87
N LEU A 140 -10.81 -4.20 -17.06
CA LEU A 140 -11.43 -3.20 -16.17
C LEU A 140 -10.48 -2.75 -15.06
N SER A 141 -9.78 -3.68 -14.41
CA SER A 141 -8.80 -3.35 -13.38
C SER A 141 -7.59 -2.62 -13.95
N TYR A 142 -7.11 -3.07 -15.11
CA TYR A 142 -6.01 -2.43 -15.82
C TYR A 142 -6.31 -0.96 -16.16
N HIS A 143 -7.43 -0.68 -16.80
CA HIS A 143 -7.79 0.68 -17.17
C HIS A 143 -8.11 1.56 -15.97
N PHE A 144 -8.78 1.01 -14.95
CA PHE A 144 -9.06 1.74 -13.72
C PHE A 144 -7.78 2.21 -13.03
N VAL A 145 -6.85 1.28 -12.75
CA VAL A 145 -5.59 1.60 -12.07
C VAL A 145 -4.79 2.65 -12.84
N ARG A 146 -4.67 2.48 -14.15
CA ARG A 146 -3.93 3.42 -15.01
C ARG A 146 -4.56 4.81 -15.06
N ASN A 147 -5.89 4.89 -15.08
CA ASN A 147 -6.59 6.16 -15.04
C ASN A 147 -6.32 6.93 -13.73
N ILE A 148 -6.30 6.24 -12.59
CA ILE A 148 -6.00 6.83 -11.28
C ILE A 148 -4.53 7.30 -11.21
N ILE A 149 -3.59 6.56 -11.79
CA ILE A 149 -2.19 6.96 -11.87
C ILE A 149 -2.03 8.17 -12.79
N ALA A 150 -2.65 8.16 -13.97
CA ALA A 150 -2.62 9.26 -14.93
C ALA A 150 -3.20 10.56 -14.33
N ALA A 151 -4.26 10.44 -13.51
CA ALA A 151 -4.87 11.55 -12.78
C ALA A 151 -4.08 11.99 -11.53
N LYS A 152 -2.93 11.38 -11.26
CA LYS A 152 -2.06 11.71 -10.12
C LYS A 152 -2.74 11.59 -8.74
N TYR A 153 -3.73 10.71 -8.60
CA TYR A 153 -4.26 10.36 -7.29
C TYR A 153 -3.24 9.59 -6.46
N ILE A 154 -2.55 8.64 -7.12
CA ILE A 154 -1.63 7.71 -6.47
C ILE A 154 -0.35 7.59 -7.31
N ASN A 155 0.78 7.71 -6.65
CA ASN A 155 2.09 7.35 -7.17
C ASN A 155 2.36 5.89 -6.77
N LEU A 156 2.32 4.98 -7.74
CA LEU A 156 2.52 3.55 -7.51
C LEU A 156 4.00 3.20 -7.59
N GLN A 157 4.53 2.58 -6.55
CA GLN A 157 5.93 2.24 -6.39
C GLN A 157 6.12 0.75 -6.11
N HIS A 158 7.24 0.22 -6.55
CA HIS A 158 7.68 -1.13 -6.22
C HIS A 158 8.43 -1.16 -4.88
N LEU A 159 8.15 -2.19 -4.07
CA LEU A 159 8.97 -2.52 -2.91
C LEU A 159 9.30 -4.01 -2.92
N LYS A 160 10.33 -4.39 -2.18
CA LYS A 160 10.66 -5.81 -2.02
C LYS A 160 9.59 -6.51 -1.18
N SER A 161 9.24 -7.75 -1.55
CA SER A 161 8.20 -8.53 -0.87
C SER A 161 8.42 -8.64 0.65
N GLU A 162 9.67 -8.74 1.09
CA GLU A 162 10.02 -8.83 2.52
C GLU A 162 9.58 -7.63 3.37
N PHE A 163 9.29 -6.49 2.73
CA PHE A 163 8.83 -5.25 3.37
C PHE A 163 7.36 -4.90 3.04
N ASN A 164 6.65 -5.79 2.33
CA ASN A 164 5.26 -5.52 2.01
C ASN A 164 4.36 -5.70 3.24
N MET A 165 3.93 -4.58 3.83
CA MET A 165 3.08 -4.56 5.01
C MET A 165 1.76 -5.32 4.82
N ALA A 166 1.25 -5.41 3.58
CA ALA A 166 0.02 -6.13 3.27
C ALA A 166 0.13 -7.64 3.38
N ASP A 167 1.34 -8.19 3.46
CA ASP A 167 1.57 -9.63 3.64
C ASP A 167 0.92 -10.17 4.92
N ILE A 168 0.84 -9.37 5.98
CA ILE A 168 0.21 -9.80 7.24
C ILE A 168 -1.29 -10.05 7.13
N VAL A 169 -1.95 -9.47 6.14
CA VAL A 169 -3.40 -9.60 5.93
C VAL A 169 -3.76 -10.41 4.69
N SER A 170 -2.78 -10.78 3.86
CA SER A 170 -2.98 -11.56 2.64
C SER A 170 -2.50 -13.01 2.75
N LYS A 171 -1.44 -13.26 3.52
CA LYS A 171 -0.71 -14.54 3.56
C LYS A 171 -0.79 -15.22 4.92
N HIS A 172 -0.69 -16.56 4.92
CA HIS A 172 -0.29 -17.28 6.12
C HIS A 172 1.22 -17.08 6.30
N TRP A 173 1.61 -16.60 7.44
CA TRP A 173 3.00 -16.24 7.71
C TRP A 173 3.64 -17.12 8.78
N SER A 174 4.90 -17.46 8.58
CA SER A 174 5.72 -18.00 9.65
C SER A 174 6.07 -16.87 10.61
N TYR A 175 5.98 -17.14 11.88
CA TYR A 175 6.18 -16.16 12.94
C TYR A 175 7.46 -15.34 12.78
N GLN A 176 8.55 -15.96 12.38
CA GLN A 176 9.87 -15.34 12.37
C GLN A 176 10.02 -14.25 11.29
N SER A 177 9.69 -14.54 10.03
CA SER A 177 9.94 -13.59 8.93
C SER A 177 8.99 -12.38 8.96
N VAL A 178 7.72 -12.59 9.32
CA VAL A 178 6.74 -11.51 9.37
C VAL A 178 6.88 -10.68 10.64
N TYR A 179 7.24 -11.32 11.75
CA TYR A 179 7.42 -10.61 13.01
C TYR A 179 8.57 -9.60 12.93
N GLU A 180 9.73 -10.00 12.42
CA GLU A 180 10.91 -9.15 12.37
C GLU A 180 10.77 -7.99 11.39
N ASN A 181 10.24 -8.24 10.21
CA ASN A 181 10.24 -7.27 9.10
C ASN A 181 8.97 -6.40 9.03
N ILE A 182 7.84 -6.89 9.54
CA ILE A 182 6.55 -6.27 9.33
C ILE A 182 5.82 -5.94 10.62
N LEU A 183 5.57 -6.94 11.50
CA LEU A 183 4.73 -6.72 12.67
C LEU A 183 5.34 -5.72 13.64
N ARG A 184 6.64 -5.81 13.86
CA ARG A 184 7.32 -4.94 14.81
C ARG A 184 7.38 -3.48 14.36
N PRO A 185 7.69 -3.14 13.10
CA PRO A 185 7.57 -1.76 12.63
C PRO A 185 6.15 -1.19 12.67
N LEU A 186 5.11 -2.07 12.64
CA LEU A 186 3.71 -1.65 12.66
C LEU A 186 3.19 -1.37 14.06
N PHE A 187 3.67 -2.11 15.06
CA PHE A 187 3.12 -2.05 16.41
C PHE A 187 4.14 -1.52 17.41
N HIS A 188 3.75 -0.49 18.12
CA HIS A 188 4.47 -0.03 19.31
C HIS A 188 4.01 -0.84 20.52
N PHE A 189 4.97 -1.41 21.25
CA PHE A 189 4.69 -2.05 22.53
C PHE A 189 4.79 -1.03 23.65
N GLU A 190 3.95 -1.15 24.66
CA GLU A 190 4.02 -0.32 25.86
C GLU A 190 5.42 -0.40 26.47
N GLY A 191 6.10 0.74 26.63
CA GLY A 191 7.49 0.84 27.07
C GLY A 191 8.52 1.09 25.96
N ASP A 192 8.19 0.85 24.69
CA ASP A 192 9.11 1.13 23.58
C ASP A 192 9.19 2.63 23.23
N THR A 193 8.10 3.36 23.45
CA THR A 193 8.00 4.78 23.10
C THR A 193 8.86 5.72 23.97
N GLY A 194 9.26 5.28 25.16
CA GLY A 194 10.15 6.04 26.05
C GLY A 194 11.64 5.86 25.77
N LEU A 195 12.00 4.93 24.89
CA LEU A 195 13.39 4.54 24.63
C LEU A 195 13.95 5.06 23.30
N LEU A 196 13.09 5.58 22.43
CA LEU A 196 13.49 6.08 21.11
C LEU A 196 13.52 7.59 21.11
N ALA A 197 14.69 8.19 20.93
CA ALA A 197 14.82 9.60 20.58
C ALA A 197 14.17 9.83 19.18
N ASP A 198 13.74 11.07 18.90
CA ASP A 198 13.06 11.39 17.63
C ASP A 198 13.87 11.00 16.39
N ASP A 199 15.21 11.12 16.45
CA ASP A 199 16.14 10.71 15.39
C ASP A 199 16.18 9.18 15.21
N ASP A 200 16.00 8.40 16.28
CA ASP A 200 15.94 6.95 16.23
C ASP A 200 14.62 6.47 15.65
N ILE A 201 13.53 7.21 15.85
CA ILE A 201 12.23 6.95 15.25
C ILE A 201 12.29 7.09 13.71
N GLU A 202 12.97 8.11 13.18
CA GLU A 202 13.17 8.26 11.74
C GLU A 202 14.01 7.11 11.15
N ASN A 203 15.09 6.70 11.81
CA ASN A 203 15.90 5.56 11.39
C ASN A 203 15.14 4.24 11.51
N TYR A 204 14.27 4.11 12.49
CA TYR A 204 13.43 2.94 12.76
C TYR A 204 12.44 2.66 11.63
N PHE A 205 11.82 3.70 11.09
CA PHE A 205 10.88 3.61 9.97
C PHE A 205 11.56 3.58 8.59
N ASN A 206 12.88 3.79 8.52
CA ASN A 206 13.67 3.63 7.31
C ASN A 206 14.09 2.16 7.05
N CYS A 207 13.22 1.21 7.41
CA CYS A 207 13.27 -0.19 6.97
C CYS A 207 14.61 -0.92 7.22
N ARG A 208 15.13 -0.81 8.43
CA ARG A 208 16.12 -1.79 8.90
C ARG A 208 15.37 -2.99 9.49
N PRO A 209 15.61 -4.22 9.02
CA PRO A 209 15.07 -5.40 9.67
C PRO A 209 15.60 -5.49 11.09
N PHE A 210 14.71 -5.67 12.07
CA PHE A 210 15.11 -5.88 13.46
C PHE A 210 15.63 -7.28 13.66
N THR A 211 16.76 -7.37 14.30
CA THR A 211 17.31 -8.65 14.76
C THR A 211 16.73 -9.02 16.13
N LEU A 212 16.82 -10.30 16.48
CA LEU A 212 16.42 -10.77 17.82
C LEU A 212 17.23 -10.04 18.93
N GLU A 213 18.46 -9.64 18.63
CA GLU A 213 19.34 -8.89 19.51
C GLU A 213 18.83 -7.45 19.74
N ASP A 214 18.28 -6.81 18.68
CA ASP A 214 17.63 -5.51 18.82
C ASP A 214 16.44 -5.60 19.77
N LEU A 215 15.66 -6.68 19.69
CA LEU A 215 14.53 -6.97 20.57
C LEU A 215 14.93 -7.15 22.04
N GLN A 216 16.02 -7.89 22.27
CA GLN A 216 16.54 -8.16 23.61
C GLN A 216 17.14 -6.91 24.24
N SER A 217 17.85 -6.10 23.44
CA SER A 217 18.44 -4.83 23.91
C SER A 217 17.39 -3.78 24.29
N MET A 218 16.22 -3.80 23.68
CA MET A 218 15.10 -2.90 23.96
C MET A 218 14.25 -3.33 25.17
N GLY A 219 14.58 -4.44 25.83
CA GLY A 219 13.87 -4.90 27.02
C GLY A 219 12.46 -5.43 26.80
N SER A 220 11.98 -5.48 25.54
CA SER A 220 10.61 -5.82 25.18
C SER A 220 10.30 -7.32 25.18
N ILE A 221 11.30 -8.18 25.37
CA ILE A 221 11.08 -9.63 25.53
C ILE A 221 11.79 -10.11 26.79
N LYS A 222 11.06 -10.24 27.88
CA LYS A 222 11.44 -11.20 28.92
C LYS A 222 11.08 -12.57 28.36
N THR A 223 12.04 -13.27 27.78
CA THR A 223 11.93 -14.71 27.52
C THR A 223 11.81 -15.43 28.86
N ASN A 224 10.60 -15.59 29.36
CA ASN A 224 10.28 -16.67 30.25
C ASN A 224 9.96 -17.90 29.36
N LEU A 225 11.00 -18.64 28.99
CA LEU A 225 10.90 -20.05 28.68
C LEU A 225 11.13 -20.83 29.93
#